data_51ddd14c695203aa84c20d619f6c7c3c
#
_entry.id   51ddd14c695203aa84c20d619f6c7c3c
#
_cell.length_a   1.000
_cell.length_b   1.000
_cell.length_c   1.000
_cell.angle_alpha   90.00
_cell.angle_beta   90.00
_cell.angle_gamma   90.00
#
_symmetry.space_group_name_H-M   'P 1'
#
loop_
_entity.id
_entity.type
_entity.pdbx_description
1 polymer ?
#
loop_
_entity_poly.entity_id
_entity_poly.type
_entity_poly.pdbx_seq_one_letter_code
_entity_poly.pdbx_strand_id
1 'polypeptide(L)'
;MDSFSPKSYYDSLLIMDELPESLRPISFIEYHLFSYLGCVLALFQGNAVSNWGYSYTVTENGFPFSRDLQNSIDMLEKKGFIFVDENGLFSPNPELVTKEIENFYFVDEIPKRRELIKTSLECALSIPPGAIRYAIKDT
;
A
#
# COMPACT_ATOMS: atom_id res chain seq x y z
N MET A 1 -1.38 -22.82 2.14
CA MET A 1 -0.21 -21.88 2.12
C MET A 1 -0.69 -20.51 1.69
N ASP A 2 -0.39 -19.50 2.47
CA ASP A 2 -0.79 -18.14 2.14
C ASP A 2 -0.02 -17.66 0.91
N SER A 3 -0.70 -17.02 -0.02
CA SER A 3 -0.01 -16.40 -1.15
C SER A 3 0.79 -15.21 -0.64
N PHE A 4 1.95 -15.03 -1.21
CA PHE A 4 2.89 -14.01 -0.78
C PHE A 4 3.77 -13.62 -1.96
N SER A 5 3.75 -12.34 -2.30
CA SER A 5 4.58 -11.78 -3.36
C SER A 5 5.65 -10.88 -2.74
N PRO A 6 6.94 -11.06 -3.10
CA PRO A 6 7.97 -10.12 -2.64
C PRO A 6 7.62 -8.67 -2.96
N LYS A 7 7.01 -8.43 -4.13
CA LYS A 7 6.64 -7.06 -4.53
C LYS A 7 5.53 -6.48 -3.67
N SER A 8 4.56 -7.29 -3.24
CA SER A 8 3.53 -6.81 -2.30
C SER A 8 4.14 -6.49 -0.94
N TYR A 9 5.14 -7.24 -0.52
CA TYR A 9 5.87 -6.97 0.72
C TYR A 9 6.60 -5.62 0.63
N TYR A 10 7.33 -5.38 -0.46
CA TYR A 10 8.01 -4.10 -0.68
C TYR A 10 7.02 -2.95 -0.68
N ASP A 11 5.92 -3.10 -1.42
CA ASP A 11 4.92 -2.04 -1.55
C ASP A 11 4.27 -1.71 -0.21
N SER A 12 3.98 -2.71 0.60
CA SER A 12 3.38 -2.48 1.91
C SER A 12 4.31 -1.67 2.82
N LEU A 13 5.62 -1.92 2.74
CA LEU A 13 6.63 -1.13 3.45
C LEU A 13 6.74 0.29 2.89
N LEU A 14 6.77 0.41 1.55
CA LEU A 14 6.92 1.70 0.89
C LEU A 14 5.74 2.63 1.17
N ILE A 15 4.52 2.08 1.20
CA ILE A 15 3.33 2.85 1.55
C ILE A 15 3.49 3.45 2.94
N MET A 16 3.91 2.65 3.91
CA MET A 16 4.09 3.10 5.28
C MET A 16 5.24 4.11 5.41
N ASP A 17 6.33 3.89 4.67
CA ASP A 17 7.48 4.79 4.72
C ASP A 17 7.19 6.16 4.10
N GLU A 18 6.42 6.18 3.02
CA GLU A 18 6.08 7.41 2.31
C GLU A 18 4.84 8.11 2.87
N LEU A 19 4.09 7.46 3.75
CA LEU A 19 2.82 7.98 4.27
C LEU A 19 3.04 9.24 5.09
N PRO A 20 2.53 10.41 4.63
CA PRO A 20 2.69 11.65 5.40
C PRO A 20 1.84 11.61 6.68
N GLU A 21 2.26 12.36 7.69
CA GLU A 21 1.56 12.41 8.98
C GLU A 21 0.09 12.82 8.82
N SER A 22 -0.20 13.71 7.87
CA SER A 22 -1.56 14.19 7.62
C SER A 22 -2.52 13.10 7.16
N LEU A 23 -1.99 11.96 6.65
CA LEU A 23 -2.81 10.83 6.22
C LEU A 23 -2.87 9.70 7.25
N ARG A 24 -2.08 9.78 8.31
CA ARG A 24 -2.04 8.72 9.35
C ARG A 24 -3.13 8.91 10.38
N PRO A 25 -3.70 7.83 10.91
CA PRO A 25 -3.57 6.45 10.47
C PRO A 25 -4.48 6.14 9.28
N ILE A 26 -4.24 5.03 8.58
CA ILE A 26 -5.04 4.64 7.42
C ILE A 26 -5.79 3.34 7.68
N SER A 27 -6.95 3.19 7.01
CA SER A 27 -7.72 1.96 7.04
C SER A 27 -7.12 0.92 6.09
N PHE A 28 -7.52 -0.36 6.23
CA PHE A 28 -7.09 -1.38 5.30
C PHE A 28 -7.58 -1.08 3.87
N ILE A 29 -8.76 -0.47 3.74
CA ILE A 29 -9.30 -0.06 2.43
C ILE A 29 -8.36 0.94 1.77
N GLU A 30 -7.92 1.95 2.51
CA GLU A 30 -6.98 2.95 2.00
C GLU A 30 -5.63 2.31 1.63
N TYR A 31 -5.18 1.36 2.44
CA TYR A 31 -3.92 0.67 2.20
C TYR A 31 -3.95 -0.04 0.84
N HIS A 32 -5.02 -0.81 0.59
CA HIS A 32 -5.21 -1.49 -0.69
C HIS A 32 -5.40 -0.51 -1.84
N LEU A 33 -6.11 0.59 -1.60
CA LEU A 33 -6.35 1.61 -2.61
C LEU A 33 -5.04 2.27 -3.06
N PHE A 34 -4.17 2.63 -2.13
CA PHE A 34 -2.89 3.26 -2.48
C PHE A 34 -2.03 2.32 -3.31
N SER A 35 -1.99 1.04 -2.95
CA SER A 35 -1.30 0.03 -3.74
C SER A 35 -1.88 -0.08 -5.16
N TYR A 36 -3.19 -0.14 -5.25
CA TYR A 36 -3.89 -0.24 -6.53
C TYR A 36 -3.63 0.97 -7.43
N LEU A 37 -3.66 2.17 -6.86
CA LEU A 37 -3.36 3.39 -7.61
C LEU A 37 -1.92 3.37 -8.16
N GLY A 38 -0.98 2.86 -7.37
CA GLY A 38 0.39 2.67 -7.85
C GLY A 38 0.43 1.74 -9.06
N CYS A 39 -0.33 0.65 -9.03
CA CYS A 39 -0.45 -0.27 -10.15
C CYS A 39 -1.05 0.42 -11.38
N VAL A 40 -2.10 1.19 -11.21
CA VAL A 40 -2.76 1.92 -12.31
C VAL A 40 -1.77 2.91 -12.93
N LEU A 41 -1.01 3.64 -12.12
CA LEU A 41 -0.01 4.56 -12.61
C LEU A 41 1.07 3.83 -13.43
N ALA A 42 1.50 2.65 -12.98
CA ALA A 42 2.46 1.84 -13.71
C ALA A 42 1.92 1.46 -15.09
N LEU A 43 0.63 1.10 -15.18
CA LEU A 43 -0.01 0.77 -16.45
C LEU A 43 -0.06 1.98 -17.38
N PHE A 44 -0.36 3.16 -16.86
CA PHE A 44 -0.34 4.40 -17.66
C PHE A 44 1.05 4.72 -18.18
N GLN A 45 2.10 4.26 -17.52
CA GLN A 45 3.47 4.43 -17.99
C GLN A 45 3.90 3.34 -18.98
N GLY A 46 2.97 2.48 -19.41
CA GLY A 46 3.24 1.46 -20.40
C GLY A 46 3.77 0.14 -19.85
N ASN A 47 3.75 -0.05 -18.53
CA ASN A 47 4.19 -1.31 -17.92
C ASN A 47 3.10 -2.36 -18.08
N ALA A 48 3.50 -3.63 -18.24
CA ALA A 48 2.55 -4.74 -18.30
C ALA A 48 2.01 -5.04 -16.89
N VAL A 49 0.74 -5.49 -16.82
CA VAL A 49 0.12 -5.90 -15.55
C VAL A 49 0.97 -6.92 -14.81
N SER A 50 1.53 -7.88 -15.54
CA SER A 50 2.37 -8.94 -14.96
C SER A 50 3.61 -8.41 -14.25
N ASN A 51 4.09 -7.23 -14.62
CA ASN A 51 5.27 -6.63 -14.01
C ASN A 51 4.97 -6.05 -12.62
N TRP A 52 3.71 -5.81 -12.29
CA TRP A 52 3.35 -5.31 -10.96
C TRP A 52 3.62 -6.37 -9.89
N GLY A 53 3.39 -7.64 -10.21
CA GLY A 53 3.80 -8.77 -9.38
C GLY A 53 2.72 -9.37 -8.50
N TYR A 54 1.56 -8.74 -8.41
CA TYR A 54 0.40 -9.28 -7.70
C TYR A 54 -0.87 -8.62 -8.24
N SER A 55 -2.00 -9.27 -7.98
CA SER A 55 -3.27 -8.90 -8.60
C SER A 55 -4.29 -8.41 -7.56
N TYR A 56 -5.38 -7.84 -8.08
CA TYR A 56 -6.47 -7.30 -7.27
C TYR A 56 -7.78 -7.92 -7.71
N THR A 57 -8.71 -8.01 -6.76
CA THR A 57 -10.11 -8.32 -7.05
C THR A 57 -10.94 -7.15 -6.56
N VAL A 58 -12.11 -6.94 -7.17
CA VAL A 58 -13.05 -5.92 -6.71
C VAL A 58 -14.01 -6.57 -5.74
N THR A 59 -14.11 -6.02 -4.54
CA THR A 59 -15.00 -6.55 -3.50
C THR A 59 -16.45 -6.18 -3.80
N GLU A 60 -17.38 -6.77 -3.05
CA GLU A 60 -18.81 -6.43 -3.16
C GLU A 60 -19.06 -4.95 -2.89
N ASN A 61 -18.23 -4.33 -2.07
CA ASN A 61 -18.34 -2.91 -1.73
C ASN A 61 -17.64 -2.01 -2.76
N GLY A 62 -17.11 -2.57 -3.83
CA GLY A 62 -16.54 -1.80 -4.94
C GLY A 62 -15.11 -1.32 -4.77
N PHE A 63 -14.38 -1.76 -3.74
CA PHE A 63 -12.99 -1.36 -3.58
C PHE A 63 -12.02 -2.48 -4.00
N PRO A 64 -10.81 -2.12 -4.45
CA PRO A 64 -9.81 -3.13 -4.83
C PRO A 64 -9.23 -3.81 -3.60
N PHE A 65 -8.98 -5.11 -3.73
CA PHE A 65 -8.41 -5.92 -2.65
C PHE A 65 -7.38 -6.86 -3.25
N SER A 66 -6.21 -6.96 -2.62
CA SER A 66 -5.18 -7.91 -3.00
C SER A 66 -4.91 -8.86 -1.83
N ARG A 67 -5.04 -10.16 -2.09
CA ARG A 67 -4.71 -11.18 -1.09
C ARG A 67 -3.23 -11.13 -0.73
N ASP A 68 -2.38 -10.96 -1.73
CA ASP A 68 -0.92 -10.86 -1.49
C ASP A 68 -0.57 -9.67 -0.63
N LEU A 69 -1.18 -8.52 -0.90
CA LEU A 69 -0.92 -7.32 -0.11
C LEU A 69 -1.42 -7.51 1.33
N GLN A 70 -2.62 -8.10 1.50
CA GLN A 70 -3.16 -8.35 2.83
C GLN A 70 -2.25 -9.28 3.63
N ASN A 71 -1.74 -10.34 3.01
CA ASN A 71 -0.82 -11.25 3.67
C ASN A 71 0.47 -10.55 4.07
N SER A 72 0.95 -9.63 3.23
CA SER A 72 2.13 -8.82 3.55
C SER A 72 1.86 -7.88 4.74
N ILE A 73 0.70 -7.22 4.74
CA ILE A 73 0.28 -6.35 5.85
C ILE A 73 0.25 -7.14 7.16
N ASP A 74 -0.38 -8.33 7.14
CA ASP A 74 -0.48 -9.19 8.31
C ASP A 74 0.91 -9.59 8.84
N MET A 75 1.84 -9.86 7.92
CA MET A 75 3.21 -10.18 8.29
C MET A 75 3.92 -8.99 8.94
N LEU A 76 3.76 -7.79 8.38
CA LEU A 76 4.36 -6.58 8.95
C LEU A 76 3.82 -6.30 10.35
N GLU A 77 2.54 -6.53 10.57
CA GLU A 77 1.93 -6.36 11.89
C GLU A 77 2.54 -7.34 12.89
N LYS A 78 2.66 -8.61 12.51
CA LYS A 78 3.26 -9.64 13.36
C LYS A 78 4.71 -9.32 13.71
N LYS A 79 5.45 -8.70 12.81
CA LYS A 79 6.85 -8.33 13.03
C LYS A 79 7.01 -7.02 13.80
N GLY A 80 5.92 -6.33 14.08
CA GLY A 80 5.96 -5.04 14.79
C GLY A 80 6.36 -3.85 13.95
N PHE A 81 6.36 -3.99 12.62
CA PHE A 81 6.70 -2.89 11.72
C PHE A 81 5.55 -1.90 11.56
N ILE A 82 4.33 -2.37 11.77
CA ILE A 82 3.14 -1.53 11.75
C ILE A 82 2.26 -1.85 12.96
N PHE A 83 1.48 -0.86 13.38
CA PHE A 83 0.57 -0.97 14.50
C PHE A 83 -0.86 -0.83 14.02
N VAL A 84 -1.76 -1.58 14.65
CA VAL A 84 -3.21 -1.46 14.40
C VAL A 84 -3.83 -0.96 15.68
N ASP A 85 -4.57 0.15 15.62
CA ASP A 85 -5.25 0.70 16.79
C ASP A 85 -6.59 0.00 17.03
N GLU A 86 -7.30 0.43 18.08
CA GLU A 86 -8.58 -0.16 18.46
C GLU A 86 -9.67 0.02 17.40
N ASN A 87 -9.50 0.97 16.48
CA ASN A 87 -10.43 1.21 15.39
C ASN A 87 -10.05 0.47 14.09
N GLY A 88 -8.99 -0.35 14.15
CA GLY A 88 -8.51 -1.08 12.98
C GLY A 88 -7.71 -0.24 12.00
N LEU A 89 -7.17 0.90 12.44
CA LEU A 89 -6.40 1.78 11.59
C LEU A 89 -4.90 1.54 11.78
N PHE A 90 -4.14 1.64 10.69
CA PHE A 90 -2.73 1.28 10.63
C PHE A 90 -1.82 2.50 10.70
N SER A 91 -0.75 2.36 11.46
CA SER A 91 0.33 3.36 11.54
C SER A 91 1.68 2.66 11.49
N PRO A 92 2.70 3.30 10.90
CA PRO A 92 4.02 2.69 10.83
C PRO A 92 4.80 2.84 12.14
N ASN A 93 5.74 1.90 12.34
CA ASN A 93 6.87 2.11 13.24
C ASN A 93 8.00 2.64 12.34
N PRO A 94 8.26 3.95 12.32
CA PRO A 94 9.11 4.55 11.28
C PRO A 94 10.53 3.99 11.25
N GLU A 95 11.14 3.77 12.41
CA GLU A 95 12.51 3.27 12.48
C GLU A 95 12.63 1.87 11.90
N LEU A 96 11.70 0.98 12.25
CA LEU A 96 11.74 -0.40 11.79
C LEU A 96 11.40 -0.50 10.31
N VAL A 97 10.44 0.31 9.83
CA VAL A 97 10.07 0.32 8.41
C VAL A 97 11.25 0.79 7.55
N THR A 98 11.87 1.91 7.92
CA THR A 98 13.02 2.44 7.18
C THR A 98 14.17 1.43 7.15
N LYS A 99 14.44 0.81 8.30
CA LYS A 99 15.53 -0.16 8.41
C LYS A 99 15.27 -1.41 7.54
N GLU A 100 14.03 -1.87 7.50
CA GLU A 100 13.69 -3.03 6.67
C GLU A 100 13.84 -2.71 5.19
N ILE A 101 13.42 -1.52 4.77
CA ILE A 101 13.57 -1.11 3.37
C ILE A 101 15.04 -1.07 2.98
N GLU A 102 15.92 -0.62 3.87
CA GLU A 102 17.36 -0.61 3.61
C GLU A 102 17.91 -2.00 3.32
N ASN A 103 17.29 -3.05 3.84
CA ASN A 103 17.70 -4.43 3.55
C ASN A 103 17.43 -4.82 2.09
N PHE A 104 16.63 -4.05 1.36
CA PHE A 104 16.28 -4.32 -0.02
C PHE A 104 16.90 -3.34 -1.00
N TYR A 105 17.92 -2.58 -0.58
CA TYR A 105 18.55 -1.57 -1.43
C TYR A 105 19.09 -2.12 -2.74
N PHE A 106 19.42 -3.41 -2.77
CA PHE A 106 19.96 -4.08 -3.95
C PHE A 106 18.88 -4.45 -4.98
N VAL A 107 17.61 -4.27 -4.65
CA VAL A 107 16.50 -4.57 -5.57
C VAL A 107 16.26 -3.37 -6.47
N ASP A 108 16.58 -3.52 -7.76
CA ASP A 108 16.58 -2.43 -8.72
C ASP A 108 15.23 -1.73 -8.88
N GLU A 109 14.14 -2.44 -8.68
CA GLU A 109 12.80 -1.90 -8.89
C GLU A 109 12.27 -1.05 -7.73
N ILE A 110 12.95 -1.07 -6.56
CA ILE A 110 12.47 -0.33 -5.38
C ILE A 110 12.32 1.17 -5.65
N PRO A 111 13.30 1.88 -6.24
CA PRO A 111 13.15 3.32 -6.49
C PRO A 111 11.95 3.65 -7.38
N LYS A 112 11.70 2.85 -8.39
CA LYS A 112 10.58 3.06 -9.31
C LYS A 112 9.24 2.83 -8.62
N ARG A 113 9.14 1.76 -7.84
CA ARG A 113 7.92 1.46 -7.09
C ARG A 113 7.66 2.55 -6.04
N ARG A 114 8.71 3.04 -5.38
CA ARG A 114 8.62 4.15 -4.43
C ARG A 114 8.00 5.39 -5.08
N GLU A 115 8.46 5.74 -6.27
CA GLU A 115 7.93 6.91 -6.99
C GLU A 115 6.45 6.75 -7.34
N LEU A 116 6.04 5.57 -7.78
CA LEU A 116 4.64 5.29 -8.10
C LEU A 116 3.76 5.41 -6.85
N ILE A 117 4.20 4.84 -5.74
CA ILE A 117 3.47 4.89 -4.47
C ILE A 117 3.41 6.33 -3.95
N LYS A 118 4.52 7.04 -4.01
CA LYS A 118 4.58 8.44 -3.59
C LYS A 118 3.58 9.29 -4.38
N THR A 119 3.52 9.09 -5.69
CA THR A 119 2.57 9.80 -6.55
C THR A 119 1.14 9.47 -6.17
N SER A 120 0.83 8.19 -5.87
CA SER A 120 -0.52 7.81 -5.47
C SER A 120 -0.93 8.47 -4.15
N LEU A 121 0.00 8.59 -3.20
CA LEU A 121 -0.27 9.27 -1.93
C LEU A 121 -0.44 10.78 -2.12
N GLU A 122 0.32 11.39 -3.02
CA GLU A 122 0.18 12.80 -3.36
C GLU A 122 -1.20 13.09 -3.97
N CYS A 123 -1.69 12.18 -4.82
CA CYS A 123 -3.04 12.27 -5.37
C CYS A 123 -4.09 12.24 -4.26
N ALA A 124 -3.89 11.39 -3.25
CA ALA A 124 -4.80 11.29 -2.12
C ALA A 124 -4.83 12.59 -1.30
N LEU A 125 -3.71 13.29 -1.18
CA LEU A 125 -3.64 14.56 -0.44
C LEU A 125 -4.45 15.68 -1.10
N SER A 126 -4.73 15.58 -2.40
CA SER A 126 -5.54 16.57 -3.12
C SER A 126 -7.04 16.35 -2.91
N ILE A 127 -7.43 15.28 -2.24
CA ILE A 127 -8.82 14.91 -1.97
C ILE A 127 -9.16 15.31 -0.54
N PRO A 128 -10.35 15.91 -0.28
CA PRO A 128 -10.73 16.27 1.09
C PRO A 128 -10.69 15.06 2.03
N PRO A 129 -10.32 15.27 3.30
CA PRO A 129 -10.27 14.17 4.27
C PRO A 129 -11.59 13.40 4.32
N GLY A 130 -11.49 12.07 4.24
CA GLY A 130 -12.65 11.19 4.29
C GLY A 130 -13.35 10.95 2.96
N ALA A 131 -13.05 11.74 1.92
CA ALA A 131 -13.72 11.61 0.63
C ALA A 131 -13.49 10.23 -0.02
N ILE A 132 -12.29 9.67 0.13
CA ILE A 132 -11.98 8.33 -0.39
C ILE A 132 -12.88 7.29 0.27
N ARG A 133 -13.01 7.34 1.58
CA ARG A 133 -13.85 6.41 2.33
C ARG A 133 -15.33 6.57 1.93
N TYR A 134 -15.76 7.79 1.70
CA TYR A 134 -17.11 8.09 1.27
C TYR A 134 -17.41 7.51 -0.12
N ALA A 135 -16.50 7.75 -1.07
CA ALA A 135 -16.66 7.26 -2.43
C ALA A 135 -16.74 5.74 -2.48
N ILE A 136 -15.91 5.06 -1.69
CA ILE A 136 -15.90 3.60 -1.63
C ILE A 136 -17.19 3.09 -0.96
N LYS A 137 -17.65 3.76 0.08
CA LYS A 137 -18.84 3.34 0.82
C LYS A 137 -20.11 3.46 -0.02
N ASP A 138 -20.17 4.44 -0.91
CA ASP A 138 -21.34 4.68 -1.76
C ASP A 138 -21.38 3.79 -3.00
N THR A 139 -20.34 3.04 -3.26
CA THR A 139 -20.31 2.08 -4.34
C THR A 139 -20.61 0.68 -3.84
#